data_8698a381e303d598c12c3766249b8215
#
_entry.id   8698a381e303d598c12c3766249b8215
#
_cell.length_a   1.000
_cell.length_b   1.000
_cell.length_c   1.000
_cell.angle_alpha   90.00
_cell.angle_beta   90.00
_cell.angle_gamma   90.00
#
_symmetry.space_group_name_H-M   'P 1'
#
loop_
_entity.id
_entity.type
_entity.pdbx_description
1 polymer ?
#
loop_
_entity_poly.entity_id
_entity_poly.type
_entity_poly.pdbx_seq_one_letter_code
_entity_poly.pdbx_strand_id
1 'polypeptide(L)'
;MNIAYLISAHTDAPQLKRLIEALHPDAHYFIHIDQKSNMDEFFPFISGDNIHFIPARIDVRWGTMLEVHYQMALLRAAVLYPTHFDRIFFLSGMDYPLWSTSQITKYLESQKGKELLQGYCMDTNLLNDQQRELYSTERPLKQNERWGILLRKAKHFFGIRKPLHFRVKGRRWKLYKGSAWWCVSQELASHLLDYFDHYPAVQKYFVNSFCPAETLIQTIAFNCPQWANRCILTKGPYPGLDALTPLHFIDYNPVIKILDESDYTRLIESGKMFCRKVVSGKSDELVALIEAHKKQNQ
;
A
#
# COMPACT_ATOMS: atom_id res chain seq x y z
N MET A 1 7.14 -7.19 20.57
CA MET A 1 6.12 -6.72 19.58
C MET A 1 6.13 -7.70 18.44
N ASN A 2 5.00 -8.32 18.15
CA ASN A 2 4.86 -9.23 17.00
C ASN A 2 4.53 -8.43 15.73
N ILE A 3 5.35 -8.58 14.72
CA ILE A 3 5.21 -7.81 13.47
C ILE A 3 4.97 -8.78 12.30
N ALA A 4 4.02 -8.44 11.43
CA ALA A 4 3.84 -9.07 10.14
C ALA A 4 4.18 -8.09 9.01
N TYR A 5 4.92 -8.55 8.01
CA TYR A 5 5.16 -7.84 6.77
C TYR A 5 4.43 -8.53 5.63
N LEU A 6 3.50 -7.82 5.02
CA LEU A 6 2.78 -8.24 3.82
C LEU A 6 3.53 -7.68 2.62
N ILE A 7 4.12 -8.55 1.82
CA ILE A 7 5.00 -8.11 0.73
C ILE A 7 4.44 -8.58 -0.62
N SER A 8 4.25 -7.63 -1.54
CA SER A 8 3.92 -7.93 -2.92
C SER A 8 5.16 -7.84 -3.80
N ALA A 9 5.48 -8.91 -4.53
CA ALA A 9 6.61 -8.95 -5.44
C ALA A 9 6.23 -9.55 -6.81
N HIS A 10 6.98 -9.18 -7.85
CA HIS A 10 6.78 -9.66 -9.22
C HIS A 10 8.10 -9.82 -9.99
N THR A 11 9.21 -9.38 -9.43
CA THR A 11 10.54 -9.42 -10.01
C THR A 11 11.60 -9.25 -8.92
N ASP A 12 12.87 -9.40 -9.27
CA ASP A 12 14.02 -9.07 -8.44
C ASP A 12 14.04 -9.81 -7.09
N ALA A 13 14.10 -11.13 -7.15
CA ALA A 13 14.20 -11.97 -5.95
C ALA A 13 15.41 -11.65 -5.07
N PRO A 14 16.60 -11.29 -5.60
CA PRO A 14 17.71 -10.81 -4.76
C PRO A 14 17.38 -9.56 -3.96
N GLN A 15 16.65 -8.59 -4.54
CA GLN A 15 16.21 -7.40 -3.80
C GLN A 15 15.18 -7.74 -2.72
N LEU A 16 14.23 -8.64 -3.01
CA LEU A 16 13.28 -9.10 -2.01
C LEU A 16 13.99 -9.79 -0.84
N LYS A 17 15.02 -10.59 -1.11
CA LYS A 17 15.87 -11.18 -0.06
C LYS A 17 16.52 -10.09 0.79
N ARG A 18 17.17 -9.10 0.17
CA ARG A 18 17.81 -7.98 0.88
C ARG A 18 16.82 -7.20 1.74
N LEU A 19 15.60 -6.99 1.25
CA LEU A 19 14.53 -6.35 2.03
C LEU A 19 14.22 -7.17 3.30
N ILE A 20 13.99 -8.47 3.17
CA ILE A 20 13.66 -9.35 4.29
C ILE A 20 14.79 -9.38 5.32
N GLU A 21 16.04 -9.53 4.87
CA GLU A 21 17.23 -9.55 5.73
C GLU A 21 17.49 -8.23 6.47
N ALA A 22 17.02 -7.11 5.90
CA ALA A 22 17.15 -5.78 6.50
C ALA A 22 16.02 -5.44 7.49
N LEU A 23 15.01 -6.29 7.62
CA LEU A 23 13.87 -6.15 8.53
C LEU A 23 14.03 -7.00 9.81
N HIS A 24 12.99 -7.05 10.65
CA HIS A 24 13.03 -7.76 11.93
C HIS A 24 13.19 -9.27 11.72
N PRO A 25 14.20 -9.92 12.26
CA PRO A 25 14.46 -11.36 12.05
C PRO A 25 13.33 -12.25 12.60
N ASP A 26 12.68 -11.81 13.69
CA ASP A 26 11.59 -12.55 14.35
C ASP A 26 10.20 -12.18 13.79
N ALA A 27 10.11 -11.34 12.77
CA ALA A 27 8.84 -11.00 12.14
C ALA A 27 8.38 -12.12 11.20
N HIS A 28 7.08 -12.17 10.92
CA HIS A 28 6.52 -13.05 9.89
C HIS A 28 6.33 -12.30 8.57
N TYR A 29 6.67 -12.95 7.48
CA TYR A 29 6.65 -12.41 6.13
C TYR A 29 5.64 -13.15 5.28
N PHE A 30 4.54 -12.49 4.93
CA PHE A 30 3.52 -13.03 4.03
C PHE A 30 3.78 -12.46 2.64
N ILE A 31 4.07 -13.32 1.67
CA ILE A 31 4.57 -12.91 0.36
C ILE A 31 3.58 -13.33 -0.74
N HIS A 32 3.11 -12.35 -1.50
CA HIS A 32 2.39 -12.55 -2.74
C HIS A 32 3.34 -12.37 -3.92
N ILE A 33 3.48 -13.40 -4.75
CA ILE A 33 4.16 -13.30 -6.04
C ILE A 33 3.10 -13.17 -7.14
N ASP A 34 3.22 -12.12 -7.97
CA ASP A 34 2.32 -11.90 -9.10
C ASP A 34 2.17 -13.19 -9.94
N GLN A 35 0.96 -13.50 -10.37
CA GLN A 35 0.67 -14.71 -11.15
C GLN A 35 1.49 -14.79 -12.45
N LYS A 36 1.85 -13.65 -13.03
CA LYS A 36 2.68 -13.56 -14.24
C LYS A 36 4.14 -13.91 -14.03
N SER A 37 4.62 -13.87 -12.78
CA SER A 37 6.02 -14.11 -12.45
C SER A 37 6.29 -15.61 -12.24
N ASN A 38 7.51 -16.03 -12.51
CA ASN A 38 7.94 -17.40 -12.23
C ASN A 38 8.30 -17.55 -10.74
N MET A 39 7.62 -18.44 -10.01
CA MET A 39 7.89 -18.71 -8.59
C MET A 39 9.29 -19.27 -8.35
N ASP A 40 9.79 -20.09 -9.29
CA ASP A 40 11.08 -20.77 -9.15
C ASP A 40 12.26 -19.79 -9.10
N GLU A 41 12.06 -18.54 -9.55
CA GLU A 41 13.06 -17.48 -9.42
C GLU A 41 13.19 -16.94 -7.98
N PHE A 42 12.18 -17.16 -7.12
CA PHE A 42 12.17 -16.66 -5.75
C PHE A 42 12.60 -17.70 -4.71
N PHE A 43 12.22 -18.96 -4.86
CA PHE A 43 12.53 -20.01 -3.88
C PHE A 43 14.02 -20.19 -3.55
N PRO A 44 14.99 -20.05 -4.48
CA PRO A 44 16.40 -20.18 -4.14
C PRO A 44 16.93 -19.07 -3.24
N PHE A 45 16.25 -17.92 -3.20
CA PHE A 45 16.68 -16.74 -2.45
C PHE A 45 15.96 -16.59 -1.11
N ILE A 46 14.73 -17.13 -0.97
CA ILE A 46 13.82 -16.77 0.11
C ILE A 46 13.28 -18.04 0.73
N SER A 47 13.74 -18.35 1.95
CA SER A 47 13.31 -19.50 2.74
C SER A 47 13.44 -19.20 4.24
N GLY A 48 12.63 -19.84 5.06
CA GLY A 48 12.63 -19.72 6.51
C GLY A 48 11.27 -20.09 7.10
N ASP A 49 11.24 -20.46 8.37
CA ASP A 49 10.01 -20.88 9.05
C ASP A 49 9.00 -19.73 9.23
N ASN A 50 9.48 -18.50 9.16
CA ASN A 50 8.69 -17.27 9.24
C ASN A 50 8.34 -16.68 7.86
N ILE A 51 8.65 -17.39 6.76
CA ILE A 51 8.35 -17.00 5.39
C ILE A 51 7.13 -17.76 4.88
N HIS A 52 6.09 -17.03 4.49
CA HIS A 52 4.80 -17.60 4.08
C HIS A 52 4.42 -17.10 2.68
N PHE A 53 4.73 -17.86 1.65
CA PHE A 53 4.20 -17.59 0.32
C PHE A 53 2.70 -17.91 0.29
N ILE A 54 1.88 -16.92 -0.02
CA ILE A 54 0.43 -17.16 -0.10
C ILE A 54 0.09 -17.91 -1.40
N PRO A 55 -0.79 -18.95 -1.33
CA PRO A 55 -1.13 -19.76 -2.49
C PRO A 55 -1.97 -19.00 -3.53
N ALA A 56 -2.75 -18.01 -3.08
CA ALA A 56 -3.60 -17.21 -3.94
C ALA A 56 -2.77 -16.20 -4.74
N ARG A 57 -2.34 -16.57 -5.95
CA ARG A 57 -1.62 -15.67 -6.87
C ARG A 57 -2.61 -14.96 -7.79
N ILE A 58 -2.45 -13.66 -7.90
CA ILE A 58 -3.35 -12.79 -8.67
C ILE A 58 -2.56 -12.17 -9.82
N ASP A 59 -3.16 -12.16 -11.05
CA ASP A 59 -2.66 -11.42 -12.22
C ASP A 59 -2.84 -9.92 -11.94
N VAL A 60 -1.85 -9.31 -11.30
CA VAL A 60 -1.94 -7.92 -10.85
C VAL A 60 -1.92 -6.98 -12.06
N ARG A 61 -2.92 -6.10 -12.12
CA ARG A 61 -2.98 -5.00 -13.09
C ARG A 61 -3.07 -3.69 -12.35
N TRP A 62 -2.07 -2.86 -12.58
CA TRP A 62 -1.94 -1.57 -11.91
C TRP A 62 -3.18 -0.69 -12.06
N GLY A 63 -3.58 -0.05 -10.97
CA GLY A 63 -4.70 0.86 -10.92
C GLY A 63 -6.07 0.19 -10.94
N THR A 64 -6.14 -1.14 -10.80
CA THR A 64 -7.40 -1.91 -10.82
C THR A 64 -7.71 -2.56 -9.47
N MET A 65 -8.92 -3.11 -9.35
CA MET A 65 -9.37 -3.83 -8.14
C MET A 65 -8.51 -5.08 -7.84
N LEU A 66 -7.75 -5.59 -8.81
CA LEU A 66 -6.83 -6.72 -8.61
C LEU A 66 -5.71 -6.38 -7.61
N GLU A 67 -5.33 -5.09 -7.51
CA GLU A 67 -4.40 -4.65 -6.46
C GLU A 67 -5.01 -4.76 -5.06
N VAL A 68 -6.29 -4.50 -4.90
CA VAL A 68 -6.99 -4.72 -3.63
C VAL A 68 -7.10 -6.20 -3.31
N HIS A 69 -7.39 -7.03 -4.31
CA HIS A 69 -7.55 -8.48 -4.09
C HIS A 69 -6.28 -9.13 -3.51
N TYR A 70 -5.09 -8.80 -4.01
CA TYR A 70 -3.87 -9.38 -3.42
C TYR A 70 -3.56 -8.76 -2.04
N GLN A 71 -3.85 -7.47 -1.81
CA GLN A 71 -3.73 -6.88 -0.48
C GLN A 71 -4.63 -7.59 0.53
N MET A 72 -5.89 -7.85 0.17
CA MET A 72 -6.82 -8.59 1.04
C MET A 72 -6.42 -10.06 1.23
N ALA A 73 -5.84 -10.69 0.22
CA ALA A 73 -5.32 -12.06 0.34
C ALA A 73 -4.15 -12.14 1.33
N LEU A 74 -3.19 -11.22 1.23
CA LEU A 74 -2.08 -11.08 2.18
C LEU A 74 -2.58 -10.77 3.59
N LEU A 75 -3.48 -9.81 3.71
CA LEU A 75 -4.04 -9.39 5.00
C LEU A 75 -4.77 -10.55 5.67
N ARG A 76 -5.54 -11.33 4.91
CA ARG A 76 -6.24 -12.54 5.39
C ARG A 76 -5.26 -13.59 5.87
N ALA A 77 -4.19 -13.84 5.14
CA ALA A 77 -3.17 -14.81 5.53
C ALA A 77 -2.55 -14.43 6.89
N ALA A 78 -2.26 -13.15 7.12
CA ALA A 78 -1.74 -12.68 8.39
C ALA A 78 -2.78 -12.74 9.52
N VAL A 79 -4.02 -12.28 9.29
CA VAL A 79 -5.07 -12.25 10.32
C VAL A 79 -5.50 -13.66 10.76
N LEU A 80 -5.48 -14.63 9.85
CA LEU A 80 -5.81 -16.03 10.15
C LEU A 80 -4.62 -16.84 10.67
N TYR A 81 -3.43 -16.26 10.71
CA TYR A 81 -2.25 -16.94 11.25
C TYR A 81 -2.39 -17.13 12.77
N PRO A 82 -1.86 -18.23 13.37
CA PRO A 82 -2.01 -18.50 14.80
C PRO A 82 -1.43 -17.43 15.73
N THR A 83 -0.41 -16.68 15.27
CA THR A 83 0.19 -15.58 16.04
C THR A 83 -0.64 -14.32 15.88
N HIS A 84 -0.95 -13.65 17.00
CA HIS A 84 -1.51 -12.30 16.97
C HIS A 84 -0.38 -11.29 16.71
N PHE A 85 -0.60 -10.39 15.73
CA PHE A 85 0.35 -9.35 15.35
C PHE A 85 -0.04 -7.99 15.92
N ASP A 86 0.88 -7.35 16.63
CA ASP A 86 0.70 -5.98 17.12
C ASP A 86 0.68 -4.97 15.95
N ARG A 87 1.45 -5.25 14.89
CA ARG A 87 1.59 -4.42 13.70
C ARG A 87 1.68 -5.24 12.43
N ILE A 88 0.95 -4.81 11.41
CA ILE A 88 0.92 -5.41 10.09
C ILE A 88 1.29 -4.32 9.07
N PHE A 89 2.45 -4.47 8.43
CA PHE A 89 2.93 -3.58 7.36
C PHE A 89 2.53 -4.10 5.99
N PHE A 90 2.26 -3.18 5.08
CA PHE A 90 2.15 -3.50 3.66
C PHE A 90 3.30 -2.86 2.88
N LEU A 91 4.10 -3.70 2.22
CA LEU A 91 5.32 -3.36 1.48
C LEU A 91 5.32 -3.96 0.07
N SER A 92 6.25 -3.50 -0.74
CA SER A 92 6.62 -4.10 -2.02
C SER A 92 8.01 -4.72 -1.94
N GLY A 93 8.27 -5.75 -2.75
CA GLY A 93 9.59 -6.35 -2.87
C GLY A 93 10.70 -5.38 -3.35
N MET A 94 10.32 -4.18 -3.82
CA MET A 94 11.26 -3.12 -4.25
C MET A 94 11.37 -1.98 -3.23
N ASP A 95 10.91 -2.17 -1.99
CA ASP A 95 11.11 -1.23 -0.90
C ASP A 95 12.42 -1.55 -0.18
N TYR A 96 12.92 -0.59 0.62
CA TYR A 96 14.07 -0.81 1.49
C TYR A 96 13.94 0.04 2.77
N PRO A 97 14.28 -0.50 3.98
CA PRO A 97 14.19 0.26 5.21
C PRO A 97 15.35 1.25 5.34
N LEU A 98 15.03 2.52 5.60
CA LEU A 98 15.99 3.56 5.94
C LEU A 98 16.37 3.53 7.43
N TRP A 99 15.48 3.01 8.26
CA TRP A 99 15.65 2.90 9.69
C TRP A 99 16.12 1.49 10.09
N SER A 100 16.87 1.41 11.18
CA SER A 100 17.19 0.12 11.82
C SER A 100 15.94 -0.49 12.45
N THR A 101 15.96 -1.81 12.70
CA THR A 101 14.86 -2.51 13.37
C THR A 101 14.56 -1.94 14.76
N SER A 102 15.59 -1.51 15.49
CA SER A 102 15.45 -0.86 16.80
C SER A 102 14.72 0.50 16.69
N GLN A 103 15.05 1.31 15.68
CA GLN A 103 14.37 2.58 15.42
C GLN A 103 12.91 2.36 15.04
N ILE A 104 12.64 1.37 14.17
CA ILE A 104 11.27 1.00 13.79
C ILE A 104 10.47 0.58 15.04
N THR A 105 10.99 -0.32 15.85
CA THR A 105 10.33 -0.79 17.09
C THR A 105 10.03 0.38 18.03
N LYS A 106 11.03 1.21 18.32
CA LYS A 106 10.87 2.38 19.21
C LYS A 106 9.80 3.35 18.69
N TYR A 107 9.78 3.59 17.39
CA TYR A 107 8.75 4.43 16.79
C TYR A 107 7.35 3.80 16.92
N LEU A 108 7.21 2.51 16.63
CA LEU A 108 5.93 1.81 16.75
C LEU A 108 5.40 1.81 18.19
N GLU A 109 6.27 1.67 19.18
CA GLU A 109 5.91 1.78 20.59
C GLU A 109 5.39 3.18 20.94
N SER A 110 6.02 4.23 20.41
CA SER A 110 5.55 5.62 20.55
C SER A 110 4.21 5.89 19.89
N GLN A 111 3.83 5.07 18.89
CA GLN A 111 2.57 5.15 18.17
C GLN A 111 1.52 4.14 18.68
N LYS A 112 1.65 3.64 19.89
CA LYS A 112 0.67 2.71 20.49
C LYS A 112 -0.73 3.32 20.46
N GLY A 113 -1.72 2.56 19.98
CA GLY A 113 -3.10 3.00 19.85
C GLY A 113 -3.39 3.86 18.59
N LYS A 114 -2.39 4.15 17.76
CA LYS A 114 -2.56 4.84 16.48
C LYS A 114 -2.36 3.90 15.32
N GLU A 115 -3.01 4.19 14.20
CA GLU A 115 -2.83 3.50 12.93
C GLU A 115 -1.97 4.37 12.00
N LEU A 116 -0.92 3.80 11.42
CA LEU A 116 -0.08 4.49 10.44
C LEU A 116 -0.72 4.37 9.05
N LEU A 117 -1.98 4.75 8.99
CA LEU A 117 -2.82 4.82 7.81
C LEU A 117 -3.23 6.28 7.62
N GLN A 118 -2.75 6.90 6.54
CA GLN A 118 -3.02 8.30 6.24
C GLN A 118 -4.07 8.42 5.13
N GLY A 119 -4.89 9.45 5.21
CA GLY A 119 -5.84 9.76 4.17
C GLY A 119 -6.37 11.17 4.24
N TYR A 120 -6.90 11.68 3.12
CA TYR A 120 -7.68 12.89 3.05
C TYR A 120 -9.06 12.60 2.48
N CYS A 121 -10.05 13.41 2.87
CA CYS A 121 -11.41 13.28 2.36
C CYS A 121 -11.47 13.76 0.89
N MET A 122 -11.99 12.91 0.00
CA MET A 122 -12.18 13.24 -1.42
C MET A 122 -13.52 14.01 -1.63
N ASP A 123 -13.82 14.97 -0.78
CA ASP A 123 -14.97 15.84 -0.99
C ASP A 123 -14.73 16.70 -2.25
N THR A 124 -15.77 16.90 -3.06
CA THR A 124 -15.69 17.60 -4.35
C THR A 124 -15.07 18.98 -4.25
N ASN A 125 -15.22 19.65 -3.10
CA ASN A 125 -14.68 20.98 -2.84
C ASN A 125 -13.16 20.98 -2.58
N LEU A 126 -12.56 19.81 -2.32
CA LEU A 126 -11.14 19.67 -1.97
C LEU A 126 -10.31 19.09 -3.13
N LEU A 127 -10.96 18.63 -4.19
CA LEU A 127 -10.30 18.09 -5.37
C LEU A 127 -10.13 19.16 -6.46
N ASN A 128 -8.97 19.19 -7.10
CA ASN A 128 -8.80 19.92 -8.35
C ASN A 128 -9.57 19.21 -9.50
N ASP A 129 -9.73 19.89 -10.63
CA ASP A 129 -10.51 19.37 -11.75
C ASP A 129 -9.95 18.08 -12.34
N GLN A 130 -8.63 17.95 -12.41
CA GLN A 130 -7.97 16.74 -12.90
C GLN A 130 -8.24 15.54 -11.98
N GLN A 131 -8.17 15.72 -10.67
CA GLN A 131 -8.46 14.67 -9.70
C GLN A 131 -9.94 14.31 -9.69
N ARG A 132 -10.81 15.32 -9.74
CA ARG A 132 -12.27 15.11 -9.86
C ARG A 132 -12.59 14.27 -11.07
N GLU A 133 -12.04 14.60 -12.23
CA GLU A 133 -12.20 13.83 -13.46
C GLU A 133 -11.70 12.39 -13.31
N LEU A 134 -10.48 12.22 -12.77
CA LEU A 134 -9.84 10.93 -12.62
C LEU A 134 -10.64 9.95 -11.75
N TYR A 135 -11.13 10.42 -10.59
CA TYR A 135 -11.82 9.57 -9.63
C TYR A 135 -13.33 9.44 -9.87
N SER A 136 -13.95 10.38 -10.59
CA SER A 136 -15.36 10.28 -10.98
C SER A 136 -15.57 9.51 -12.31
N THR A 137 -14.50 9.08 -12.97
CA THR A 137 -14.60 8.29 -14.21
C THR A 137 -14.48 6.81 -13.90
N GLU A 138 -15.45 6.01 -14.31
CA GLU A 138 -15.37 4.55 -14.22
C GLU A 138 -14.27 3.98 -15.11
N ARG A 139 -13.48 3.07 -14.55
CA ARG A 139 -12.42 2.35 -15.27
C ARG A 139 -12.61 0.84 -15.09
N PRO A 140 -13.27 0.17 -16.04
CA PRO A 140 -13.48 -1.27 -15.97
C PRO A 140 -12.13 -2.02 -16.00
N LEU A 141 -12.10 -3.24 -15.42
CA LEU A 141 -10.91 -4.09 -15.36
C LEU A 141 -10.21 -4.30 -16.70
N LYS A 142 -10.97 -4.34 -17.79
CA LYS A 142 -10.47 -4.45 -19.17
C LYS A 142 -10.17 -3.08 -19.78
N GLN A 143 -9.43 -2.25 -19.08
CA GLN A 143 -9.17 -0.84 -19.45
C GLN A 143 -8.59 -0.63 -20.84
N ASN A 144 -7.85 -1.60 -21.37
CA ASN A 144 -7.15 -1.50 -22.65
C ASN A 144 -7.92 -2.09 -23.83
N GLU A 145 -9.10 -2.66 -23.61
CA GLU A 145 -9.95 -3.09 -24.71
C GLU A 145 -10.56 -1.85 -25.41
N ARG A 146 -10.49 -1.82 -26.72
CA ARG A 146 -10.98 -0.72 -27.57
C ARG A 146 -12.40 -0.28 -27.21
N TRP A 147 -13.27 -1.23 -26.89
CA TRP A 147 -14.65 -0.99 -26.45
C TRP A 147 -14.75 -0.31 -25.09
N GLY A 148 -13.89 -0.67 -24.13
CA GLY A 148 -13.86 -0.02 -22.83
C GLY A 148 -13.42 1.46 -22.91
N ILE A 149 -12.49 1.75 -23.80
CA ILE A 149 -12.05 3.13 -24.08
C ILE A 149 -13.19 3.93 -24.76
N LEU A 150 -13.87 3.34 -25.73
CA LEU A 150 -14.98 4.00 -26.44
C LEU A 150 -16.14 4.28 -25.49
N LEU A 151 -16.54 3.31 -24.68
CA LEU A 151 -17.61 3.47 -23.69
C LEU A 151 -17.29 4.55 -22.66
N ARG A 152 -16.04 4.63 -22.20
CA ARG A 152 -15.58 5.68 -21.29
C ARG A 152 -15.65 7.07 -21.94
N LYS A 153 -15.20 7.19 -23.19
CA LYS A 153 -15.32 8.45 -23.96
C LYS A 153 -16.78 8.87 -24.14
N ALA A 154 -17.67 7.91 -24.44
CA ALA A 154 -19.09 8.18 -24.56
C ALA A 154 -19.71 8.65 -23.24
N LYS A 155 -19.43 7.93 -22.11
CA LYS A 155 -19.89 8.36 -20.79
C LYS A 155 -19.38 9.77 -20.44
N HIS A 156 -18.11 10.05 -20.73
CA HIS A 156 -17.54 11.38 -20.53
C HIS A 156 -18.27 12.45 -21.33
N PHE A 157 -18.50 12.20 -22.62
CA PHE A 157 -19.24 13.11 -23.52
C PHE A 157 -20.65 13.41 -23.01
N PHE A 158 -21.36 12.39 -22.49
CA PHE A 158 -22.69 12.56 -21.89
C PHE A 158 -22.69 13.06 -20.45
N GLY A 159 -21.55 13.47 -19.92
CA GLY A 159 -21.45 13.99 -18.56
C GLY A 159 -21.75 12.95 -17.46
N ILE A 160 -21.76 11.65 -17.77
CA ILE A 160 -22.03 10.59 -16.81
C ILE A 160 -20.81 10.43 -15.90
N ARG A 161 -20.97 10.79 -14.63
CA ARG A 161 -19.92 10.75 -13.61
C ARG A 161 -20.29 9.79 -12.48
N LYS A 162 -19.29 9.08 -11.96
CA LYS A 162 -19.39 8.28 -10.75
C LYS A 162 -19.44 9.20 -9.54
N PRO A 163 -20.41 9.05 -8.63
CA PRO A 163 -20.45 9.86 -7.42
C PRO A 163 -19.25 9.53 -6.51
N LEU A 164 -18.63 10.55 -5.89
CA LEU A 164 -17.53 10.39 -4.93
C LEU A 164 -18.05 10.03 -3.51
N HIS A 165 -19.12 9.27 -3.46
CA HIS A 165 -19.71 8.71 -2.26
C HIS A 165 -20.59 7.51 -2.62
N PHE A 166 -20.87 6.66 -1.65
CA PHE A 166 -21.80 5.54 -1.78
C PHE A 166 -22.49 5.24 -0.45
N ARG A 167 -23.37 4.24 -0.39
CA ARG A 167 -24.10 3.89 0.83
C ARG A 167 -23.69 2.49 1.30
N VAL A 168 -23.40 2.38 2.60
CA VAL A 168 -23.20 1.11 3.29
C VAL A 168 -24.17 1.07 4.48
N LYS A 169 -24.98 0.02 4.59
CA LYS A 169 -26.03 -0.09 5.63
C LYS A 169 -26.90 1.18 5.75
N GLY A 170 -27.30 1.76 4.61
CA GLY A 170 -28.13 2.98 4.57
C GLY A 170 -27.39 4.29 4.88
N ARG A 171 -26.18 4.25 5.43
CA ARG A 171 -25.38 5.43 5.73
C ARG A 171 -24.58 5.86 4.51
N ARG A 172 -24.49 7.17 4.26
CA ARG A 172 -23.66 7.75 3.21
C ARG A 172 -22.21 7.73 3.66
N TRP A 173 -21.35 7.05 2.88
CA TRP A 173 -19.91 7.02 3.06
C TRP A 173 -19.23 8.01 2.11
N LYS A 174 -18.30 8.78 2.66
CA LYS A 174 -17.39 9.63 1.88
C LYS A 174 -16.21 8.78 1.42
N LEU A 175 -15.60 9.17 0.30
CA LEU A 175 -14.34 8.57 -0.13
C LEU A 175 -13.16 9.23 0.58
N TYR A 176 -12.16 8.41 0.87
CA TYR A 176 -10.88 8.86 1.38
C TYR A 176 -9.77 8.28 0.51
N LYS A 177 -8.75 9.08 0.23
CA LYS A 177 -7.56 8.66 -0.50
C LYS A 177 -6.33 8.85 0.36
N GLY A 178 -5.42 7.90 0.25
CA GLY A 178 -4.10 7.93 0.86
C GLY A 178 -3.08 7.21 0.00
N SER A 179 -2.14 6.55 0.64
CA SER A 179 -1.14 5.68 0.02
C SER A 179 -1.56 4.22 0.08
N ALA A 180 -1.08 3.41 -0.86
CA ALA A 180 -1.15 1.95 -0.76
C ALA A 180 -0.25 1.38 0.36
N TRP A 181 0.69 2.18 0.87
CA TRP A 181 1.69 1.79 1.88
C TRP A 181 1.25 2.24 3.26
N TRP A 182 1.06 1.29 4.16
CA TRP A 182 0.50 1.53 5.49
C TRP A 182 1.04 0.53 6.52
N CYS A 183 0.83 0.85 7.81
CA CYS A 183 1.03 -0.08 8.91
C CYS A 183 -0.16 0.07 9.87
N VAL A 184 -0.84 -1.04 10.12
CA VAL A 184 -2.06 -1.10 10.93
C VAL A 184 -1.98 -2.15 12.02
N SER A 185 -2.86 -2.05 13.02
CA SER A 185 -3.08 -3.10 14.02
C SER A 185 -3.85 -4.28 13.43
N GLN A 186 -3.77 -5.44 14.05
CA GLN A 186 -4.56 -6.62 13.62
C GLN A 186 -6.05 -6.38 13.79
N GLU A 187 -6.48 -5.58 14.76
CA GLU A 187 -7.88 -5.24 14.95
C GLU A 187 -8.43 -4.42 13.77
N LEU A 188 -7.67 -3.43 13.30
CA LEU A 188 -8.07 -2.70 12.09
C LEU A 188 -8.01 -3.62 10.85
N ALA A 189 -6.99 -4.46 10.72
CA ALA A 189 -6.87 -5.43 9.64
C ALA A 189 -8.09 -6.36 9.56
N SER A 190 -8.52 -6.91 10.69
CA SER A 190 -9.72 -7.75 10.79
C SER A 190 -11.00 -6.98 10.40
N HIS A 191 -11.11 -5.72 10.83
CA HIS A 191 -12.22 -4.85 10.46
C HIS A 191 -12.26 -4.54 8.95
N LEU A 192 -11.11 -4.31 8.33
CA LEU A 192 -11.00 -4.10 6.88
C LEU A 192 -11.48 -5.33 6.10
N LEU A 193 -11.07 -6.52 6.53
CA LEU A 193 -11.52 -7.78 5.94
C LEU A 193 -13.02 -8.00 6.12
N ASP A 194 -13.55 -7.75 7.32
CA ASP A 194 -15.01 -7.88 7.59
C ASP A 194 -15.82 -7.02 6.62
N TYR A 195 -15.42 -5.75 6.43
CA TYR A 195 -16.12 -4.87 5.51
C TYR A 195 -15.95 -5.27 4.04
N PHE A 196 -14.77 -5.74 3.68
CA PHE A 196 -14.52 -6.21 2.32
C PHE A 196 -15.36 -7.45 1.99
N ASP A 197 -15.49 -8.40 2.91
CA ASP A 197 -16.15 -9.68 2.68
C ASP A 197 -17.67 -9.60 2.80
N HIS A 198 -18.17 -8.89 3.81
CA HIS A 198 -19.60 -8.96 4.17
C HIS A 198 -20.42 -7.76 3.69
N TYR A 199 -19.78 -6.71 3.10
CA TYR A 199 -20.49 -5.55 2.58
C TYR A 199 -20.29 -5.38 1.07
N PRO A 200 -21.09 -6.07 0.23
CA PRO A 200 -20.94 -6.05 -1.25
C PRO A 200 -20.97 -4.65 -1.85
N ALA A 201 -21.59 -3.68 -1.19
CA ALA A 201 -21.62 -2.28 -1.63
C ALA A 201 -20.21 -1.68 -1.73
N VAL A 202 -19.27 -2.11 -0.85
CA VAL A 202 -17.88 -1.67 -0.88
C VAL A 202 -17.22 -2.17 -2.17
N GLN A 203 -17.20 -3.47 -2.39
CA GLN A 203 -16.57 -4.05 -3.59
C GLN A 203 -17.24 -3.51 -4.87
N LYS A 204 -18.57 -3.45 -4.91
CA LYS A 204 -19.34 -2.96 -6.07
C LYS A 204 -18.97 -1.51 -6.43
N TYR A 205 -18.71 -0.67 -5.42
CA TYR A 205 -18.29 0.71 -5.70
C TYR A 205 -16.88 0.73 -6.30
N PHE A 206 -15.92 -0.05 -5.76
CA PHE A 206 -14.53 0.05 -6.12
C PHE A 206 -14.10 -0.74 -7.36
N VAL A 207 -14.91 -1.74 -7.80
CA VAL A 207 -14.55 -2.61 -8.94
C VAL A 207 -14.18 -1.86 -10.22
N ASN A 208 -14.78 -0.69 -10.46
CA ASN A 208 -14.52 0.17 -11.61
C ASN A 208 -13.89 1.51 -11.21
N SER A 209 -13.24 1.59 -10.04
CA SER A 209 -12.56 2.80 -9.58
C SER A 209 -11.11 2.84 -10.09
N PHE A 210 -10.56 4.04 -10.21
CA PHE A 210 -9.13 4.23 -10.45
C PHE A 210 -8.35 4.06 -9.15
N CYS A 211 -7.26 3.29 -9.18
CA CYS A 211 -6.37 3.04 -8.05
C CYS A 211 -7.10 2.74 -6.73
N PRO A 212 -7.98 1.72 -6.70
CA PRO A 212 -8.75 1.41 -5.50
C PRO A 212 -7.87 0.98 -4.31
N ALA A 213 -6.65 0.49 -4.56
CA ALA A 213 -5.67 0.17 -3.53
C ALA A 213 -5.25 1.37 -2.66
N GLU A 214 -5.42 2.60 -3.18
CA GLU A 214 -5.12 3.85 -2.47
C GLU A 214 -6.36 4.51 -1.84
N THR A 215 -7.53 3.90 -2.00
CA THR A 215 -8.80 4.52 -1.60
C THR A 215 -9.72 3.62 -0.79
N LEU A 216 -9.74 2.31 -1.04
CA LEU A 216 -10.70 1.39 -0.39
C LEU A 216 -10.42 1.26 1.10
N ILE A 217 -9.18 0.96 1.48
CA ILE A 217 -8.77 0.77 2.88
C ILE A 217 -9.01 2.05 3.68
N GLN A 218 -8.57 3.20 3.14
CA GLN A 218 -8.81 4.50 3.76
C GLN A 218 -10.29 4.80 3.90
N THR A 219 -11.09 4.49 2.86
CA THR A 219 -12.53 4.72 2.90
C THR A 219 -13.21 3.88 3.99
N ILE A 220 -12.85 2.62 4.17
CA ILE A 220 -13.39 1.79 5.26
C ILE A 220 -13.00 2.39 6.62
N ALA A 221 -11.72 2.64 6.84
CA ALA A 221 -11.20 3.10 8.12
C ALA A 221 -11.79 4.47 8.54
N PHE A 222 -11.79 5.45 7.63
CA PHE A 222 -12.23 6.81 7.95
C PHE A 222 -13.77 6.98 8.04
N ASN A 223 -14.58 6.06 7.52
CA ASN A 223 -16.02 6.07 7.73
C ASN A 223 -16.45 5.34 9.02
N CYS A 224 -15.51 4.77 9.76
CA CYS A 224 -15.75 4.17 11.06
C CYS A 224 -15.11 5.06 12.16
N PRO A 225 -15.92 5.73 13.03
CA PRO A 225 -15.40 6.71 14.00
C PRO A 225 -14.28 6.18 14.91
N GLN A 226 -14.38 4.92 15.33
CA GLN A 226 -13.38 4.30 16.20
C GLN A 226 -11.98 4.22 15.55
N TRP A 227 -11.92 4.06 14.22
CA TRP A 227 -10.69 3.98 13.45
C TRP A 227 -10.26 5.34 12.94
N ALA A 228 -11.20 6.18 12.48
CA ALA A 228 -10.93 7.52 11.98
C ALA A 228 -10.13 8.36 12.98
N ASN A 229 -10.44 8.24 14.29
CA ASN A 229 -9.73 8.96 15.35
C ASN A 229 -8.33 8.42 15.65
N ARG A 230 -8.01 7.22 15.18
CA ARG A 230 -6.70 6.58 15.35
C ARG A 230 -5.82 6.75 14.11
N CYS A 231 -6.41 7.04 12.94
CA CYS A 231 -5.72 7.24 11.67
C CYS A 231 -5.24 8.70 11.50
N ILE A 232 -4.35 8.91 10.52
CA ILE A 232 -3.76 10.21 10.21
C ILE A 232 -4.63 10.92 9.17
N LEU A 233 -5.51 11.84 9.62
CA LEU A 233 -6.36 12.62 8.72
C LEU A 233 -5.62 13.88 8.24
N THR A 234 -5.36 13.96 6.94
CA THR A 234 -4.88 15.18 6.28
C THR A 234 -6.07 16.09 5.99
N LYS A 235 -6.03 17.31 6.52
CA LYS A 235 -7.06 18.34 6.31
C LYS A 235 -6.66 19.27 5.16
N GLY A 236 -7.67 19.85 4.51
CA GLY A 236 -7.48 20.82 3.44
C GLY A 236 -7.48 20.21 2.04
N PRO A 237 -7.00 20.95 1.03
CA PRO A 237 -6.91 20.49 -0.34
C PRO A 237 -5.91 19.33 -0.49
N TYR A 238 -5.94 18.67 -1.64
CA TYR A 238 -5.01 17.58 -1.95
C TYR A 238 -3.54 18.00 -1.75
N PRO A 239 -2.80 17.33 -0.85
CA PRO A 239 -1.47 17.82 -0.45
C PRO A 239 -0.33 17.29 -1.34
N GLY A 240 -0.63 16.47 -2.36
CA GLY A 240 0.34 15.70 -3.15
C GLY A 240 0.48 14.25 -2.67
N LEU A 241 1.02 13.39 -3.54
CA LEU A 241 1.22 11.96 -3.22
C LEU A 241 2.25 11.75 -2.11
N ASP A 242 3.34 12.51 -2.13
CA ASP A 242 4.42 12.40 -1.15
C ASP A 242 3.93 12.65 0.28
N ALA A 243 3.07 13.69 0.43
CA ALA A 243 2.48 14.03 1.72
C ALA A 243 1.46 12.99 2.21
N LEU A 244 0.93 12.15 1.33
CA LEU A 244 -0.02 11.07 1.67
C LEU A 244 0.65 9.72 1.93
N THR A 245 1.98 9.64 1.83
CA THR A 245 2.76 8.42 2.04
C THR A 245 3.55 8.53 3.35
N PRO A 246 2.94 8.17 4.50
CA PRO A 246 3.54 8.45 5.80
C PRO A 246 4.83 7.66 6.05
N LEU A 247 4.94 6.45 5.52
CA LEU A 247 6.03 5.52 5.81
C LEU A 247 7.17 5.57 4.78
N HIS A 248 6.88 5.93 3.52
CA HIS A 248 7.81 5.78 2.41
C HIS A 248 8.25 7.12 1.84
N PHE A 249 9.52 7.20 1.46
CA PHE A 249 10.02 8.14 0.48
C PHE A 249 9.84 7.54 -0.92
N ILE A 250 9.11 8.21 -1.78
CA ILE A 250 8.89 7.79 -3.17
C ILE A 250 9.05 9.01 -4.07
N ASP A 251 9.99 8.97 -5.01
CA ASP A 251 10.14 10.01 -6.01
C ASP A 251 9.26 9.68 -7.23
N TYR A 252 8.23 10.51 -7.47
CA TYR A 252 7.22 10.28 -8.52
C TYR A 252 7.50 11.04 -9.82
N ASN A 253 8.64 11.67 -10.00
CA ASN A 253 8.84 12.65 -11.06
C ASN A 253 9.65 12.10 -12.26
N PRO A 254 9.07 11.90 -13.43
CA PRO A 254 7.63 11.81 -13.81
C PRO A 254 7.06 10.39 -13.63
N VAL A 255 7.93 9.41 -13.43
CA VAL A 255 7.66 8.02 -13.06
C VAL A 255 8.41 7.71 -11.79
N ILE A 256 8.02 6.68 -11.05
CA ILE A 256 8.72 6.31 -9.82
C ILE A 256 10.18 6.03 -10.14
N LYS A 257 11.07 6.90 -9.61
CA LYS A 257 12.53 6.80 -9.79
C LYS A 257 13.05 5.50 -9.17
N ILE A 258 13.99 4.84 -9.85
CA ILE A 258 14.88 3.87 -9.22
C ILE A 258 15.94 4.69 -8.50
N LEU A 259 16.03 4.52 -7.19
CA LEU A 259 16.93 5.27 -6.33
C LEU A 259 18.37 4.76 -6.44
N ASP A 260 19.30 5.66 -6.39
CA ASP A 260 20.74 5.40 -6.44
C ASP A 260 21.49 6.20 -5.35
N GLU A 261 22.81 6.09 -5.29
CA GLU A 261 23.65 6.74 -4.26
C GLU A 261 23.50 8.26 -4.23
N SER A 262 23.13 8.90 -5.33
CA SER A 262 22.88 10.34 -5.40
C SER A 262 21.68 10.79 -4.58
N ASP A 263 20.77 9.87 -4.26
CA ASP A 263 19.57 10.13 -3.46
C ASP A 263 19.84 10.00 -1.93
N TYR A 264 21.01 9.48 -1.52
CA TYR A 264 21.27 9.11 -0.13
C TYR A 264 20.95 10.23 0.87
N THR A 265 21.46 11.43 0.66
CA THR A 265 21.24 12.56 1.59
C THR A 265 19.75 12.89 1.74
N ARG A 266 19.02 12.98 0.60
CA ARG A 266 17.57 13.24 0.59
C ARG A 266 16.79 12.17 1.35
N LEU A 267 17.23 10.91 1.23
CA LEU A 267 16.58 9.78 1.87
C LEU A 267 16.74 9.84 3.40
N ILE A 268 17.96 10.06 3.89
CA ILE A 268 18.23 10.12 5.33
C ILE A 268 17.55 11.33 5.98
N GLU A 269 17.55 12.48 5.30
CA GLU A 269 16.89 13.69 5.77
C GLU A 269 15.36 13.67 5.67
N SER A 270 14.80 12.73 4.92
CA SER A 270 13.35 12.63 4.70
C SER A 270 12.55 12.28 5.96
N GLY A 271 13.18 11.69 6.96
CA GLY A 271 12.50 11.17 8.15
C GLY A 271 11.55 10.01 7.87
N LYS A 272 11.62 9.40 6.67
CA LYS A 272 10.78 8.25 6.29
C LYS A 272 11.41 6.94 6.75
N MET A 273 10.56 5.97 7.03
CA MET A 273 10.98 4.64 7.50
C MET A 273 11.49 3.77 6.36
N PHE A 274 10.92 3.92 5.17
CA PHE A 274 11.25 3.16 3.97
C PHE A 274 11.51 4.07 2.78
N CYS A 275 12.17 3.54 1.77
CA CYS A 275 12.28 4.17 0.45
C CYS A 275 11.86 3.22 -0.68
N ARG A 276 11.50 3.81 -1.81
CA ARG A 276 11.08 3.12 -3.02
C ARG A 276 11.42 3.97 -4.24
N LYS A 277 12.02 3.42 -5.29
CA LYS A 277 12.17 2.04 -5.72
C LYS A 277 13.63 1.63 -5.63
N VAL A 278 13.93 0.53 -4.97
CA VAL A 278 15.27 -0.07 -4.86
C VAL A 278 15.33 -1.31 -5.75
N VAL A 279 16.38 -1.44 -6.57
CA VAL A 279 16.54 -2.49 -7.58
C VAL A 279 17.96 -3.01 -7.54
N SER A 280 18.14 -4.34 -7.59
CA SER A 280 19.45 -5.01 -7.65
C SER A 280 20.27 -4.51 -8.84
N GLY A 281 21.57 -4.32 -8.63
CA GLY A 281 22.51 -3.84 -9.65
C GLY A 281 22.41 -2.34 -9.96
N LYS A 282 21.35 -1.64 -9.52
CA LYS A 282 21.18 -0.20 -9.72
C LYS A 282 21.25 0.59 -8.42
N SER A 283 20.82 -0.02 -7.33
CA SER A 283 20.74 0.62 -6.01
C SER A 283 21.74 0.04 -5.02
N ASP A 284 22.74 -0.75 -5.47
CA ASP A 284 23.61 -1.50 -4.58
C ASP A 284 24.48 -0.58 -3.72
N GLU A 285 25.05 0.47 -4.33
CA GLU A 285 25.83 1.49 -3.60
C GLU A 285 24.99 2.26 -2.61
N LEU A 286 23.76 2.63 -2.99
CA LEU A 286 22.81 3.27 -2.07
C LEU A 286 22.52 2.38 -0.87
N VAL A 287 22.24 1.09 -1.09
CA VAL A 287 21.97 0.13 0.00
C VAL A 287 23.17 0.03 0.93
N ALA A 288 24.40 -0.03 0.40
CA ALA A 288 25.61 -0.06 1.22
C ALA A 288 25.76 1.20 2.08
N LEU A 289 25.46 2.39 1.56
CA LEU A 289 25.46 3.64 2.30
C LEU A 289 24.40 3.66 3.41
N ILE A 290 23.18 3.19 3.13
CA ILE A 290 22.10 3.09 4.13
C ILE A 290 22.50 2.13 5.26
N GLU A 291 23.07 0.96 4.95
CA GLU A 291 23.50 0.00 5.97
C GLU A 291 24.66 0.52 6.82
N ALA A 292 25.59 1.25 6.23
CA ALA A 292 26.68 1.94 6.96
C ALA A 292 26.08 2.98 7.93
N HIS A 293 25.12 3.78 7.48
CA HIS A 293 24.44 4.78 8.30
C HIS A 293 23.69 4.15 9.49
N LYS A 294 22.95 3.05 9.26
CA LYS A 294 22.25 2.34 10.33
C LYS A 294 23.18 1.84 11.41
N LYS A 295 24.37 1.31 11.03
CA LYS A 295 25.38 0.82 11.98
C LYS A 295 25.99 1.93 12.84
N GLN A 296 26.11 3.14 12.29
CA GLN A 296 26.64 4.30 13.03
C GLN A 296 25.64 4.88 14.04
N ASN A 297 24.33 4.61 13.85
CA ASN A 297 23.24 5.17 14.65
C ASN A 297 22.49 4.10 15.47
N GLN A 298 23.08 2.92 15.64
CA GLN A 298 22.64 1.91 16.59
C GLN A 298 23.27 2.18 17.96
#